data_54a221523188ca4be11cb1fdbb903e1e
#
_entry.id   54a221523188ca4be11cb1fdbb903e1e
#
_cell.length_a   1.000
_cell.length_b   1.000
_cell.length_c   1.000
_cell.angle_alpha   90.00
_cell.angle_beta   90.00
_cell.angle_gamma   90.00
#
_symmetry.space_group_name_H-M   'P 1'
#
loop_
_entity.id
_entity.type
_entity.pdbx_description
1 polymer ?
#
loop_
_entity_poly.entity_id
_entity_poly.type
_entity_poly.pdbx_seq_one_letter_code
_entity_poly.pdbx_strand_id
1 'polypeptide(L)'
;GSAKGESLTTLIQPDSWLHVAVSFNKRAFKYYVNGVRMVNLPNVMRPTRMALRSVSNCEEKDRFYLKNIRMAKGAVPLYDRLASDGKIVTCAITFETGKADLKPESMVEINRVAKLMKENPGLEFEVQGHCDATGSDKVNDPLSQKRAEAIVAALVEEGIAEARLTAVGKGSHQPIASNSTDE
;
A
#
# COMPACT_ATOMS: atom_id res chain seq x y z
N GLY A 1 28.76 7.75 0.61
CA GLY A 1 28.36 8.34 1.86
C GLY A 1 27.86 7.23 2.77
N SER A 2 28.61 6.90 3.83
CA SER A 2 28.20 5.97 4.88
C SER A 2 26.92 6.47 5.54
N ALA A 3 25.83 5.72 5.42
CA ALA A 3 24.72 5.88 6.33
C ALA A 3 25.22 5.57 7.76
N LYS A 4 25.05 6.49 8.69
CA LYS A 4 25.26 6.24 10.12
C LYS A 4 24.35 5.07 10.50
N GLY A 5 24.95 3.91 10.83
CA GLY A 5 24.21 2.74 11.20
C GLY A 5 23.54 2.97 12.55
N GLU A 6 22.24 3.10 12.57
CA GLU A 6 21.49 2.80 13.79
C GLU A 6 21.75 1.35 14.13
N SER A 7 22.13 1.09 15.36
CA SER A 7 22.40 -0.26 15.84
C SER A 7 21.10 -1.08 15.76
N LEU A 8 21.18 -2.33 15.30
CA LEU A 8 20.05 -3.27 15.32
C LEU A 8 19.36 -3.34 16.69
N THR A 9 20.15 -3.19 17.77
CA THR A 9 19.63 -3.18 19.14
C THR A 9 18.70 -1.99 19.45
N THR A 10 18.82 -0.89 18.73
CA THR A 10 17.93 0.27 18.91
C THR A 10 16.61 0.10 18.16
N LEU A 11 16.59 -0.73 17.10
CA LEU A 11 15.41 -0.98 16.27
C LEU A 11 14.56 -2.15 16.76
N ILE A 12 15.11 -3.02 17.61
CA ILE A 12 14.43 -4.20 18.15
C ILE A 12 14.06 -3.92 19.60
N GLN A 13 12.78 -3.72 19.85
CA GLN A 13 12.23 -3.58 21.19
C GLN A 13 11.75 -4.96 21.68
N PRO A 14 12.07 -5.38 22.91
CA PRO A 14 11.48 -6.58 23.50
C PRO A 14 9.95 -6.51 23.45
N ASP A 15 9.31 -7.66 23.27
CA ASP A 15 7.85 -7.81 23.27
C ASP A 15 7.09 -6.93 22.25
N SER A 16 7.77 -6.51 21.19
CA SER A 16 7.19 -5.74 20.11
C SER A 16 7.21 -6.48 18.78
N TRP A 17 6.26 -6.13 17.89
CA TRP A 17 6.26 -6.65 16.53
C TRP A 17 7.36 -5.97 15.71
N LEU A 18 8.16 -6.81 15.07
CA LEU A 18 9.20 -6.36 14.14
C LEU A 18 8.66 -6.43 12.71
N HIS A 19 8.57 -5.29 12.04
CA HIS A 19 8.25 -5.28 10.63
C HIS A 19 9.51 -5.52 9.79
N VAL A 20 9.51 -6.64 9.07
CA VAL A 20 10.61 -7.02 8.17
C VAL A 20 10.13 -6.93 6.73
N ALA A 21 10.84 -6.20 5.90
CA ALA A 21 10.58 -6.12 4.48
C ALA A 21 11.83 -6.46 3.65
N VAL A 22 11.62 -7.23 2.60
CA VAL A 22 12.65 -7.56 1.63
C VAL A 22 12.19 -7.09 0.25
N SER A 23 13.03 -6.33 -0.42
CA SER A 23 12.78 -5.91 -1.79
C SER A 23 13.91 -6.42 -2.69
N PHE A 24 13.53 -7.04 -3.78
CA PHE A 24 14.45 -7.43 -4.82
C PHE A 24 13.97 -6.86 -6.15
N ASN A 25 14.76 -5.97 -6.72
CA ASN A 25 14.53 -5.48 -8.07
C ASN A 25 15.70 -5.96 -8.97
N LYS A 26 15.40 -6.30 -10.19
CA LYS A 26 16.29 -6.86 -11.25
C LYS A 26 17.78 -7.06 -10.89
N ARG A 27 18.38 -6.25 -10.01
CA ARG A 27 19.83 -6.22 -9.71
C ARG A 27 20.19 -5.96 -8.24
N ALA A 28 19.26 -5.53 -7.38
CA ALA A 28 19.58 -5.17 -6.00
C ALA A 28 18.65 -5.86 -5.02
N PHE A 29 19.25 -6.43 -3.98
CA PHE A 29 18.57 -6.91 -2.79
C PHE A 29 18.62 -5.84 -1.72
N LYS A 30 17.48 -5.52 -1.14
CA LYS A 30 17.35 -4.57 -0.05
C LYS A 30 16.59 -5.22 1.11
N TYR A 31 17.09 -5.03 2.31
CA TYR A 31 16.50 -5.53 3.53
C TYR A 31 16.18 -4.37 4.46
N TYR A 32 15.00 -4.38 5.03
CA TYR A 32 14.49 -3.31 5.89
C TYR A 32 13.98 -3.90 7.21
N VAL A 33 14.19 -3.17 8.29
CA VAL A 33 13.65 -3.45 9.62
C VAL A 33 12.95 -2.17 10.10
N ASN A 34 11.67 -2.27 10.46
CA ASN A 34 10.83 -1.13 10.86
C ASN A 34 10.93 0.08 9.90
N GLY A 35 11.00 -0.19 8.60
CA GLY A 35 11.13 0.84 7.56
C GLY A 35 12.55 1.35 7.34
N VAL A 36 13.51 1.06 8.23
CA VAL A 36 14.92 1.44 8.09
C VAL A 36 15.64 0.43 7.20
N ARG A 37 16.35 0.93 6.17
CA ARG A 37 17.11 0.06 5.28
C ARG A 37 18.42 -0.39 5.93
N MET A 38 18.48 -1.66 6.28
CA MET A 38 19.65 -2.29 6.91
C MET A 38 20.70 -2.76 5.91
N VAL A 39 20.24 -3.27 4.76
CA VAL A 39 21.13 -3.86 3.75
C VAL A 39 20.74 -3.38 2.36
N ASN A 40 21.75 -3.11 1.54
CA ASN A 40 21.60 -2.89 0.10
C ASN A 40 22.76 -3.61 -0.62
N LEU A 41 22.46 -4.73 -1.24
CA LEU A 41 23.41 -5.50 -2.03
C LEU A 41 23.13 -5.29 -3.51
N PRO A 42 23.99 -4.57 -4.25
CA PRO A 42 23.87 -4.45 -5.69
C PRO A 42 24.31 -5.74 -6.38
N ASN A 43 23.81 -5.96 -7.60
CA ASN A 43 24.23 -7.06 -8.49
C ASN A 43 24.05 -8.48 -7.91
N VAL A 44 23.01 -8.70 -7.12
CA VAL A 44 22.68 -10.04 -6.60
C VAL A 44 21.93 -10.84 -7.64
N MET A 45 22.24 -12.14 -7.75
CA MET A 45 21.46 -13.05 -8.60
C MET A 45 20.00 -13.13 -8.13
N ARG A 46 19.11 -13.32 -9.09
CA ARG A 46 17.67 -13.41 -8.81
C ARG A 46 17.39 -14.54 -7.80
N PRO A 47 16.75 -14.25 -6.66
CA PRO A 47 16.40 -15.29 -5.70
C PRO A 47 15.34 -16.21 -6.31
N THR A 48 15.52 -17.51 -6.12
CA THR A 48 14.59 -18.55 -6.58
C THR A 48 13.67 -19.03 -5.47
N ARG A 49 14.08 -18.82 -4.22
CA ARG A 49 13.30 -19.21 -3.03
C ARG A 49 13.62 -18.29 -1.85
N MET A 50 12.69 -18.20 -0.94
CA MET A 50 12.85 -17.59 0.37
C MET A 50 12.64 -18.66 1.43
N ALA A 51 13.46 -18.66 2.46
CA ALA A 51 13.30 -19.50 3.63
C ALA A 51 13.46 -18.66 4.89
N LEU A 52 12.58 -18.87 5.84
CA LEU A 52 12.70 -18.37 7.20
C LEU A 52 13.25 -19.49 8.06
N ARG A 53 14.31 -19.20 8.79
CA ARG A 53 14.93 -20.18 9.70
C ARG A 53 15.08 -19.55 11.08
N SER A 54 14.69 -20.27 12.11
CA SER A 54 15.08 -19.95 13.48
C SER A 54 16.45 -20.56 13.78
N VAL A 55 17.21 -19.88 14.63
CA VAL A 55 18.49 -20.41 15.10
C VAL A 55 18.23 -21.44 16.21
N SER A 56 18.93 -22.57 16.19
CA SER A 56 18.64 -23.75 17.01
C SER A 56 18.99 -23.65 18.49
N ASN A 57 19.45 -22.51 19.00
CA ASN A 57 19.75 -22.29 20.41
C ASN A 57 18.62 -21.62 21.19
N CYS A 58 17.40 -21.68 20.66
CA CYS A 58 16.23 -21.17 21.38
C CYS A 58 15.84 -22.18 22.48
N GLU A 59 15.65 -21.69 23.69
CA GLU A 59 15.06 -22.50 24.76
C GLU A 59 13.57 -22.72 24.44
N GLU A 60 12.94 -23.75 25.01
CA GLU A 60 11.54 -24.09 24.76
C GLU A 60 10.55 -22.95 25.05
N LYS A 61 10.97 -21.97 25.86
CA LYS A 61 10.25 -20.74 26.17
C LYS A 61 10.36 -19.65 25.06
N ASP A 62 11.36 -19.76 24.19
CA ASP A 62 11.62 -18.78 23.15
C ASP A 62 10.70 -19.05 21.95
N ARG A 63 9.54 -18.45 21.98
CA ARG A 63 8.57 -18.53 20.89
C ARG A 63 8.69 -17.30 20.03
N PHE A 64 8.68 -17.51 18.71
CA PHE A 64 8.51 -16.38 17.84
C PHE A 64 7.31 -16.59 16.91
N TYR A 65 6.64 -15.50 16.66
CA TYR A 65 5.38 -15.49 15.95
C TYR A 65 5.56 -14.75 14.62
N LEU A 66 4.86 -15.22 13.59
CA LEU A 66 4.81 -14.56 12.30
C LEU A 66 3.36 -14.20 12.00
N LYS A 67 3.12 -12.97 11.56
CA LYS A 67 1.81 -12.52 11.07
C LYS A 67 1.97 -11.69 9.80
N ASN A 68 0.91 -11.56 9.04
CA ASN A 68 0.84 -10.68 7.87
C ASN A 68 1.94 -10.94 6.84
N ILE A 69 2.24 -12.22 6.53
CA ILE A 69 3.21 -12.56 5.51
C ILE A 69 2.63 -12.18 4.14
N ARG A 70 3.26 -11.21 3.48
CA ARG A 70 2.88 -10.78 2.13
C ARG A 70 4.04 -11.03 1.17
N MET A 71 3.75 -11.68 0.04
CA MET A 71 4.71 -11.87 -1.04
C MET A 71 4.15 -11.22 -2.31
N ALA A 72 4.88 -10.27 -2.86
CA ALA A 72 4.54 -9.63 -4.12
C ALA A 72 5.65 -9.85 -5.14
N LYS A 73 5.30 -10.27 -6.34
CA LYS A 73 6.24 -10.44 -7.45
C LYS A 73 6.42 -9.08 -8.12
N GLY A 74 7.53 -8.42 -7.77
CA GLY A 74 7.96 -7.17 -8.42
C GLY A 74 7.00 -5.99 -8.16
N ALA A 75 7.47 -4.78 -8.34
CA ALA A 75 6.57 -3.71 -8.69
C ALA A 75 6.19 -3.94 -10.14
N VAL A 76 5.13 -4.69 -10.39
CA VAL A 76 4.49 -4.69 -11.71
C VAL A 76 4.14 -3.22 -11.98
N PRO A 77 4.58 -2.63 -13.08
CA PRO A 77 4.19 -1.27 -13.41
C PRO A 77 2.69 -1.12 -13.24
N LEU A 78 2.24 -0.01 -12.71
CA LEU A 78 0.83 0.22 -12.43
C LEU A 78 -0.04 -0.03 -13.67
N TYR A 79 0.53 0.28 -14.85
CA TYR A 79 -0.08 0.01 -16.14
C TYR A 79 -0.27 -1.50 -16.41
N ASP A 80 0.73 -2.32 -16.12
CA ASP A 80 0.64 -3.76 -16.37
C ASP A 80 -0.39 -4.42 -15.42
N ARG A 81 -0.51 -3.92 -14.19
CA ARG A 81 -1.57 -4.33 -13.26
C ARG A 81 -2.95 -3.91 -13.76
N LEU A 82 -3.08 -2.69 -14.23
CA LEU A 82 -4.33 -2.22 -14.82
C LEU A 82 -4.71 -3.04 -16.06
N ALA A 83 -3.74 -3.35 -16.92
CA ALA A 83 -3.96 -4.14 -18.14
C ALA A 83 -4.36 -5.59 -17.82
N SER A 84 -3.83 -6.20 -16.73
CA SER A 84 -4.17 -7.56 -16.32
C SER A 84 -5.46 -7.66 -15.52
N ASP A 85 -5.67 -6.74 -14.59
CA ASP A 85 -6.73 -6.85 -13.58
C ASP A 85 -7.92 -5.93 -13.89
N GLY A 86 -7.76 -5.02 -14.86
CA GLY A 86 -8.76 -4.01 -15.22
C GLY A 86 -9.03 -2.97 -14.13
N LYS A 87 -8.30 -3.04 -13.01
CA LYS A 87 -8.47 -2.15 -11.85
C LYS A 87 -7.21 -1.95 -11.06
N ILE A 88 -7.16 -0.85 -10.34
CA ILE A 88 -6.15 -0.53 -9.33
C ILE A 88 -6.84 -0.47 -7.98
N VAL A 89 -6.43 -1.32 -7.05
CA VAL A 89 -6.87 -1.27 -5.66
C VAL A 89 -5.73 -0.72 -4.80
N THR A 90 -6.02 0.29 -4.00
CA THR A 90 -5.05 0.92 -3.11
C THR A 90 -5.68 1.25 -1.75
N CYS A 91 -4.92 1.01 -0.68
CA CYS A 91 -5.24 1.46 0.67
C CYS A 91 -4.34 2.64 1.09
N ALA A 92 -3.54 3.19 0.15
CA ALA A 92 -2.63 4.30 0.43
C ALA A 92 -3.30 5.67 0.39
N ILE A 93 -4.53 5.76 -0.09
CA ILE A 93 -5.35 6.99 -0.05
C ILE A 93 -6.17 6.94 1.23
N THR A 94 -5.86 7.85 2.14
CA THR A 94 -6.46 7.94 3.47
C THR A 94 -7.14 9.29 3.69
N PHE A 95 -8.14 9.31 4.54
CA PHE A 95 -8.95 10.48 4.85
C PHE A 95 -8.94 10.76 6.35
N GLU A 96 -9.31 11.98 6.73
CA GLU A 96 -9.65 12.28 8.11
C GLU A 96 -10.87 11.46 8.55
N THR A 97 -10.89 11.06 9.81
CA THR A 97 -11.95 10.20 10.36
C THR A 97 -13.31 10.84 10.18
N GLY A 98 -14.23 10.12 9.53
CA GLY A 98 -15.60 10.59 9.26
C GLY A 98 -15.69 11.71 8.22
N LYS A 99 -14.61 12.05 7.52
CA LYS A 99 -14.57 13.11 6.51
C LYS A 99 -14.11 12.61 5.14
N ALA A 100 -14.20 13.48 4.15
CA ALA A 100 -13.67 13.29 2.81
C ALA A 100 -12.38 14.12 2.55
N ASP A 101 -11.81 14.71 3.60
CA ASP A 101 -10.57 15.47 3.50
C ASP A 101 -9.39 14.51 3.35
N LEU A 102 -8.68 14.62 2.24
CA LEU A 102 -7.50 13.81 1.94
C LEU A 102 -6.36 14.16 2.88
N LYS A 103 -5.73 13.15 3.45
CA LYS A 103 -4.51 13.36 4.22
C LYS A 103 -3.31 13.60 3.30
N PRO A 104 -2.32 14.39 3.73
CA PRO A 104 -1.15 14.76 2.91
C PRO A 104 -0.40 13.55 2.32
N GLU A 105 -0.31 12.45 3.07
CA GLU A 105 0.35 11.22 2.62
C GLU A 105 -0.35 10.56 1.41
N SER A 106 -1.65 10.83 1.20
CA SER A 106 -2.42 10.32 0.06
C SER A 106 -1.95 10.88 -1.27
N MET A 107 -1.32 12.07 -1.26
CA MET A 107 -0.84 12.73 -2.48
C MET A 107 0.23 11.94 -3.22
N VAL A 108 0.98 11.10 -2.51
CA VAL A 108 1.99 10.21 -3.15
C VAL A 108 1.32 9.23 -4.13
N GLU A 109 0.19 8.63 -3.73
CA GLU A 109 -0.53 7.69 -4.58
C GLU A 109 -1.33 8.41 -5.66
N ILE A 110 -1.93 9.56 -5.33
CA ILE A 110 -2.62 10.41 -6.31
C ILE A 110 -1.67 10.84 -7.43
N ASN A 111 -0.47 11.32 -7.10
CA ASN A 111 0.56 11.70 -8.07
C ASN A 111 1.01 10.52 -8.92
N ARG A 112 1.07 9.31 -8.34
CA ARG A 112 1.40 8.09 -9.05
C ARG A 112 0.34 7.71 -10.08
N VAL A 113 -0.94 7.82 -9.72
CA VAL A 113 -2.07 7.59 -10.63
C VAL A 113 -2.13 8.67 -11.71
N ALA A 114 -1.97 9.94 -11.33
CA ALA A 114 -1.94 11.06 -12.28
C ALA A 114 -0.81 10.89 -13.32
N LYS A 115 0.38 10.49 -12.89
CA LYS A 115 1.49 10.17 -13.80
C LYS A 115 1.12 9.07 -14.79
N LEU A 116 0.53 7.97 -14.31
CA LEU A 116 0.06 6.88 -15.17
C LEU A 116 -0.91 7.39 -16.24
N MET A 117 -1.89 8.21 -15.85
CA MET A 117 -2.89 8.76 -16.77
C MET A 117 -2.31 9.77 -17.76
N LYS A 118 -1.30 10.55 -17.34
CA LYS A 118 -0.55 11.47 -18.24
C LYS A 118 0.24 10.71 -19.29
N GLU A 119 0.89 9.60 -18.90
CA GLU A 119 1.64 8.73 -19.79
C GLU A 119 0.73 7.92 -20.75
N ASN A 120 -0.55 7.78 -20.41
CA ASN A 120 -1.54 7.00 -21.18
C ASN A 120 -2.82 7.81 -21.39
N PRO A 121 -2.86 8.70 -22.40
CA PRO A 121 -3.99 9.64 -22.61
C PRO A 121 -5.35 8.97 -22.88
N GLY A 122 -5.36 7.75 -23.36
CA GLY A 122 -6.59 6.98 -23.62
C GLY A 122 -7.22 6.30 -22.40
N LEU A 123 -6.59 6.38 -21.21
CA LEU A 123 -7.17 5.77 -20.01
C LEU A 123 -8.27 6.68 -19.41
N GLU A 124 -9.40 6.06 -19.10
CA GLU A 124 -10.49 6.65 -18.33
C GLU A 124 -10.65 5.85 -17.05
N PHE A 125 -10.91 6.49 -15.92
CA PHE A 125 -11.05 5.84 -14.63
C PHE A 125 -12.39 6.12 -13.97
N GLU A 126 -13.01 5.04 -13.49
CA GLU A 126 -14.03 5.11 -12.46
C GLU A 126 -13.33 5.03 -11.09
N VAL A 127 -13.41 6.09 -10.31
CA VAL A 127 -12.87 6.17 -8.96
C VAL A 127 -13.95 5.71 -7.99
N GLN A 128 -13.74 4.54 -7.39
CA GLN A 128 -14.68 3.96 -6.44
C GLN A 128 -14.27 4.26 -5.00
N GLY A 129 -15.15 4.92 -4.25
CA GLY A 129 -15.02 5.11 -2.80
C GLY A 129 -15.73 3.98 -2.07
N HIS A 130 -15.04 3.38 -1.10
CA HIS A 130 -15.59 2.33 -0.24
C HIS A 130 -15.49 2.76 1.22
N CYS A 131 -16.43 2.33 2.05
CA CYS A 131 -16.40 2.43 3.50
C CYS A 131 -16.36 1.03 4.11
N ASP A 132 -15.87 0.95 5.34
CA ASP A 132 -16.02 -0.25 6.18
C ASP A 132 -17.49 -0.44 6.59
N ALA A 133 -17.80 -1.57 7.21
CA ALA A 133 -19.16 -1.87 7.70
C ALA A 133 -19.54 -1.10 8.98
N THR A 134 -18.64 -0.22 9.46
CA THR A 134 -18.89 0.58 10.66
C THR A 134 -19.75 1.79 10.31
N GLY A 135 -20.94 1.85 10.85
CA GLY A 135 -21.92 2.92 10.60
C GLY A 135 -23.11 2.45 9.77
N SER A 136 -24.05 3.36 9.51
CA SER A 136 -25.24 3.09 8.71
C SER A 136 -25.01 3.46 7.23
N ASP A 137 -25.74 2.81 6.33
CA ASP A 137 -25.69 3.11 4.90
C ASP A 137 -26.02 4.58 4.60
N LYS A 138 -26.93 5.17 5.39
CA LYS A 138 -27.26 6.61 5.29
C LYS A 138 -26.06 7.54 5.48
N VAL A 139 -25.03 7.08 6.21
CA VAL A 139 -23.79 7.82 6.44
C VAL A 139 -22.72 7.37 5.47
N ASN A 140 -22.58 6.06 5.25
CA ASN A 140 -21.51 5.49 4.45
C ASN A 140 -21.66 5.79 2.95
N ASP A 141 -22.89 5.78 2.42
CA ASP A 141 -23.13 6.04 1.01
C ASP A 141 -22.70 7.46 0.61
N PRO A 142 -23.20 8.53 1.26
CA PRO A 142 -22.77 9.88 0.91
C PRO A 142 -21.30 10.14 1.23
N LEU A 143 -20.75 9.51 2.27
CA LEU A 143 -19.33 9.66 2.62
C LEU A 143 -18.42 9.03 1.57
N SER A 144 -18.75 7.82 1.11
CA SER A 144 -17.98 7.14 0.07
C SER A 144 -18.02 7.92 -1.25
N GLN A 145 -19.16 8.49 -1.61
CA GLN A 145 -19.31 9.34 -2.79
C GLN A 145 -18.42 10.58 -2.69
N LYS A 146 -18.49 11.31 -1.57
CA LYS A 146 -17.64 12.50 -1.33
C LYS A 146 -16.15 12.17 -1.36
N ARG A 147 -15.74 11.01 -0.86
CA ARG A 147 -14.36 10.55 -0.91
C ARG A 147 -13.90 10.27 -2.33
N ALA A 148 -14.73 9.64 -3.15
CA ALA A 148 -14.44 9.45 -4.56
C ALA A 148 -14.32 10.79 -5.29
N GLU A 149 -15.20 11.73 -5.02
CA GLU A 149 -15.17 13.09 -5.58
C GLU A 149 -13.92 13.87 -5.17
N ALA A 150 -13.48 13.73 -3.91
CA ALA A 150 -12.25 14.37 -3.44
C ALA A 150 -10.99 13.82 -4.15
N ILE A 151 -10.96 12.52 -4.45
CA ILE A 151 -9.88 11.92 -5.25
C ILE A 151 -9.91 12.43 -6.68
N VAL A 152 -11.10 12.51 -7.30
CA VAL A 152 -11.26 13.06 -8.65
C VAL A 152 -10.80 14.51 -8.70
N ALA A 153 -11.20 15.35 -7.74
CA ALA A 153 -10.76 16.74 -7.64
C ALA A 153 -9.23 16.84 -7.55
N ALA A 154 -8.59 16.04 -6.71
CA ALA A 154 -7.15 16.02 -6.59
C ALA A 154 -6.43 15.56 -7.88
N LEU A 155 -6.99 14.61 -8.63
CA LEU A 155 -6.45 14.20 -9.92
C LEU A 155 -6.62 15.30 -10.99
N VAL A 156 -7.71 16.07 -10.94
CA VAL A 156 -7.93 17.23 -11.82
C VAL A 156 -6.92 18.34 -11.48
N GLU A 157 -6.66 18.63 -10.22
CA GLU A 157 -5.60 19.55 -9.76
C GLU A 157 -4.23 19.12 -10.28
N GLU A 158 -3.96 17.83 -10.35
CA GLU A 158 -2.75 17.25 -10.95
C GLU A 158 -2.75 17.32 -12.50
N GLY A 159 -3.77 17.91 -13.12
CA GLY A 159 -3.85 18.17 -14.56
C GLY A 159 -4.44 17.02 -15.38
N ILE A 160 -5.22 16.14 -14.78
CA ILE A 160 -6.01 15.14 -15.51
C ILE A 160 -7.35 15.78 -15.94
N ALA A 161 -7.74 15.60 -17.19
CA ALA A 161 -9.02 16.09 -17.67
C ALA A 161 -10.20 15.44 -16.94
N GLU A 162 -11.12 16.23 -16.42
CA GLU A 162 -12.29 15.77 -15.65
C GLU A 162 -13.13 14.75 -16.43
N ALA A 163 -13.27 14.95 -17.74
CA ALA A 163 -14.02 14.05 -18.63
C ALA A 163 -13.49 12.60 -18.65
N ARG A 164 -12.28 12.36 -18.14
CA ARG A 164 -11.65 11.05 -18.06
C ARG A 164 -11.86 10.37 -16.69
N LEU A 165 -12.60 11.00 -15.79
CA LEU A 165 -12.75 10.58 -14.40
C LEU A 165 -14.24 10.52 -14.05
N THR A 166 -14.66 9.46 -13.41
CA THR A 166 -16.01 9.31 -12.86
C THR A 166 -15.92 8.92 -11.40
N ALA A 167 -16.56 9.66 -10.51
CA ALA A 167 -16.61 9.37 -9.09
C ALA A 167 -17.84 8.52 -8.74
N VAL A 168 -17.63 7.39 -8.04
CA VAL A 168 -18.72 6.48 -7.63
C VAL A 168 -18.54 6.07 -6.17
N GLY A 169 -19.51 6.38 -5.32
CA GLY A 169 -19.57 5.84 -3.96
C GLY A 169 -20.18 4.44 -3.96
N LYS A 170 -19.53 3.51 -3.30
CA LYS A 170 -20.00 2.11 -3.13
C LYS A 170 -20.45 1.82 -1.69
N GLY A 171 -20.36 2.80 -0.79
CA GLY A 171 -20.72 2.63 0.62
C GLY A 171 -19.99 1.45 1.26
N SER A 172 -20.70 0.73 2.11
CA SER A 172 -20.27 -0.53 2.74
C SER A 172 -20.71 -1.78 1.98
N HIS A 173 -21.43 -1.63 0.84
CA HIS A 173 -22.08 -2.74 0.14
C HIS A 173 -21.13 -3.65 -0.64
N GLN A 174 -19.96 -3.17 -0.99
CA GLN A 174 -18.94 -3.92 -1.74
C GLN A 174 -17.59 -3.81 -1.05
N PRO A 175 -17.36 -4.57 0.04
CA PRO A 175 -16.08 -4.54 0.73
C PRO A 175 -14.97 -5.05 -0.17
N ILE A 176 -13.86 -4.31 -0.24
CA ILE A 176 -12.67 -4.68 -1.01
C ILE A 176 -11.87 -5.78 -0.29
N ALA A 177 -11.99 -5.84 1.05
CA ALA A 177 -11.39 -6.85 1.92
C ALA A 177 -12.42 -7.35 2.94
N SER A 178 -12.16 -8.51 3.54
CA SER A 178 -13.02 -9.05 4.59
C SER A 178 -13.00 -8.14 5.83
N ASN A 179 -14.17 -7.68 6.27
CA ASN A 179 -14.33 -6.92 7.51
C ASN A 179 -14.24 -7.81 8.78
N SER A 180 -13.92 -9.10 8.61
CA SER A 180 -13.88 -10.08 9.70
C SER A 180 -12.49 -10.28 10.31
N THR A 181 -11.50 -9.52 9.88
CA THR A 181 -10.16 -9.52 10.46
C THR A 181 -9.94 -8.20 11.18
N ASP A 182 -9.80 -8.26 12.50
CA ASP A 182 -9.23 -7.17 13.30
C ASP A 182 -7.81 -6.89 12.78
N GLU A 183 -7.65 -5.82 12.02
CA GLU A 183 -6.35 -5.26 11.66
C GLU A 183 -6.05 -4.03 12.53
#